data_0e81f036238cd99d7eebaad480835ab0
#
_entry.id   0e81f036238cd99d7eebaad480835ab0
#
_cell.length_a   1.000
_cell.length_b   1.000
_cell.length_c   1.000
_cell.angle_alpha   90.00
_cell.angle_beta   90.00
_cell.angle_gamma   90.00
#
_symmetry.space_group_name_H-M   'P 1'
#
loop_
_entity.id
_entity.type
_entity.pdbx_description
1 polymer ?
#
loop_
_entity_poly.entity_id
_entity_poly.type
_entity_poly.pdbx_seq_one_letter_code
_entity_poly.pdbx_strand_id
1 'polypeptide(L)'
;MDFIFTEVYRFKFIKKTTIAAFFILFGLGINSITAQVNDSEHPMFMHDLKHTGRSAYHDVHINKLKWHSITGSEIWSSPIVGPDNTIYVSSTDGNIFAYNPDGTEKWHYRTGDELYSTPVVAADGTIYVGGKNKKLFALTPDGKIKWMYFVGSEVYSSPAISSDGTIYVGAWDGKLYAINPNGTLKWSYSTAANILSSSPAIDDDGIVYFGSEDGRLYAISSEGRIKWSFMTMTKIDSSPSISDDGILYIGSHNGKLYALDSKNKGKLVWEYNIGSRIDATPAISGDGTIYIGAKDGNMYALNPNGTLKWTYNTGDTITSSATVSADGTVFVGSWNGTLYAIKPDGTLKEKQNISRFSLLSSPAIDSHGTVYIGSTDWKLYAYGK
;
A
#
# COMPACT_ATOMS: atom_id res chain seq x y z
N MET A 1 -24.15 -53.96 54.84
CA MET A 1 -25.49 -53.40 55.01
C MET A 1 -25.68 -52.54 53.74
N ASP A 2 -26.19 -53.11 52.66
CA ASP A 2 -27.61 -53.33 52.34
C ASP A 2 -28.23 -52.00 51.87
N PHE A 3 -28.86 -51.80 50.75
CA PHE A 3 -29.53 -52.56 49.68
C PHE A 3 -29.70 -51.60 48.50
N ILE A 4 -29.41 -51.98 47.25
CA ILE A 4 -30.26 -52.40 46.13
C ILE A 4 -31.56 -51.61 45.98
N PHE A 5 -31.75 -50.96 44.79
CA PHE A 5 -32.77 -51.39 43.83
C PHE A 5 -32.65 -50.64 42.49
N THR A 6 -32.55 -51.40 41.46
CA THR A 6 -32.72 -51.17 40.03
C THR A 6 -34.21 -50.97 39.73
N GLU A 7 -34.51 -50.05 38.80
CA GLU A 7 -35.63 -50.35 37.88
C GLU A 7 -35.43 -49.69 36.50
N VAL A 8 -35.54 -50.57 35.52
CA VAL A 8 -35.52 -50.30 34.07
C VAL A 8 -37.01 -50.22 33.66
N TYR A 9 -37.38 -49.20 32.87
CA TYR A 9 -38.56 -49.30 32.01
C TYR A 9 -38.29 -48.75 30.59
N ARG A 10 -38.79 -49.56 29.63
CA ARG A 10 -38.69 -49.53 28.17
C ARG A 10 -39.66 -48.56 27.52
N PHE A 11 -39.20 -47.99 26.42
CA PHE A 11 -39.85 -47.64 25.15
C PHE A 11 -41.32 -47.36 25.04
N LYS A 12 -41.65 -46.19 24.40
CA LYS A 12 -42.56 -46.18 23.21
C LYS A 12 -42.32 -44.95 22.33
N PHE A 13 -42.11 -45.19 21.04
CA PHE A 13 -42.12 -44.25 19.95
C PHE A 13 -43.46 -43.52 19.83
N ILE A 14 -43.48 -42.21 19.67
CA ILE A 14 -44.55 -41.47 18.99
C ILE A 14 -43.95 -40.33 18.14
N LYS A 15 -44.55 -40.15 16.96
CA LYS A 15 -44.18 -39.38 15.79
C LYS A 15 -43.99 -37.86 16.02
N LYS A 16 -43.17 -37.30 15.12
CA LYS A 16 -42.94 -35.90 14.74
C LYS A 16 -44.14 -34.96 14.95
N THR A 17 -43.90 -33.87 15.64
CA THR A 17 -44.56 -32.58 15.34
C THR A 17 -43.54 -31.47 15.61
N THR A 18 -43.27 -30.68 14.58
CA THR A 18 -42.36 -29.54 14.57
C THR A 18 -42.94 -28.42 15.43
N ILE A 19 -42.29 -28.04 16.51
CA ILE A 19 -42.55 -26.78 17.21
C ILE A 19 -41.29 -25.93 17.05
N ALA A 20 -41.40 -24.86 16.25
CA ALA A 20 -40.41 -23.82 16.16
C ALA A 20 -40.44 -22.99 17.45
N ALA A 21 -39.44 -23.16 18.30
CA ALA A 21 -39.23 -22.27 19.43
C ALA A 21 -38.37 -21.08 18.96
N PHE A 22 -38.98 -19.90 18.90
CA PHE A 22 -38.30 -18.63 18.75
C PHE A 22 -37.51 -18.33 20.04
N PHE A 23 -36.22 -18.55 20.03
CA PHE A 23 -35.31 -17.97 21.01
C PHE A 23 -34.88 -16.58 20.51
N ILE A 24 -35.46 -15.53 21.08
CA ILE A 24 -34.92 -14.16 20.97
C ILE A 24 -33.73 -14.11 21.93
N LEU A 25 -32.52 -14.34 21.39
CA LEU A 25 -31.28 -13.98 22.05
C LEU A 25 -31.07 -12.48 21.86
N PHE A 26 -31.26 -11.69 22.91
CA PHE A 26 -30.65 -10.36 23.02
C PHE A 26 -29.13 -10.56 23.16
N GLY A 27 -28.45 -10.78 22.05
CA GLY A 27 -27.00 -10.62 21.97
C GLY A 27 -26.67 -9.14 21.89
N LEU A 28 -26.18 -8.57 22.97
CA LEU A 28 -25.39 -7.34 22.92
C LEU A 28 -24.20 -7.61 21.99
N GLY A 29 -24.38 -7.28 20.71
CA GLY A 29 -23.30 -7.27 19.73
C GLY A 29 -22.30 -6.19 20.14
N ILE A 30 -21.23 -6.59 20.76
CA ILE A 30 -20.00 -5.80 20.75
C ILE A 30 -19.56 -5.83 19.30
N ASN A 31 -19.95 -4.82 18.52
CA ASN A 31 -19.34 -4.55 17.23
C ASN A 31 -17.87 -4.20 17.51
N SER A 32 -17.00 -5.18 17.43
CA SER A 32 -15.59 -4.93 17.19
C SER A 32 -15.55 -4.24 15.82
N ILE A 33 -15.43 -2.92 15.81
CA ILE A 33 -15.11 -2.14 14.61
C ILE A 33 -13.68 -2.56 14.25
N THR A 34 -13.57 -3.57 13.38
CA THR A 34 -12.31 -3.90 12.74
C THR A 34 -12.01 -2.75 11.80
N ALA A 35 -10.92 -2.03 12.06
CA ALA A 35 -10.42 -1.02 11.17
C ALA A 35 -9.80 -1.71 9.94
N GLN A 36 -10.65 -2.13 8.99
CA GLN A 36 -10.21 -2.63 7.68
C GLN A 36 -9.99 -1.45 6.75
N VAL A 37 -8.99 -1.55 5.87
CA VAL A 37 -8.86 -0.68 4.70
C VAL A 37 -10.02 -0.99 3.76
N ASN A 38 -10.68 0.03 3.22
CA ASN A 38 -11.83 -0.18 2.34
C ASN A 38 -11.36 -0.56 0.93
N ASP A 39 -11.75 -1.73 0.41
CA ASP A 39 -11.31 -2.27 -0.88
C ASP A 39 -11.87 -1.51 -2.10
N SER A 40 -12.76 -0.52 -1.93
CA SER A 40 -13.47 0.13 -3.03
C SER A 40 -12.76 1.32 -3.68
N GLU A 41 -11.75 1.89 -3.01
CA GLU A 41 -11.03 3.09 -3.48
C GLU A 41 -9.51 2.85 -3.45
N HIS A 42 -8.69 3.88 -3.55
CA HIS A 42 -7.22 3.81 -3.45
C HIS A 42 -6.75 4.34 -2.08
N PRO A 43 -7.06 3.63 -0.96
CA PRO A 43 -6.97 4.20 0.39
C PRO A 43 -5.55 4.27 0.95
N MET A 44 -4.58 3.70 0.27
CA MET A 44 -3.19 3.61 0.71
C MET A 44 -2.21 3.51 -0.46
N PHE A 45 -0.91 3.61 -0.16
CA PHE A 45 0.16 3.36 -1.11
C PHE A 45 -0.03 2.00 -1.79
N MET A 46 0.09 1.98 -3.14
CA MET A 46 -0.11 0.79 -3.97
C MET A 46 -1.48 0.11 -3.82
N HIS A 47 -2.52 0.89 -3.49
CA HIS A 47 -3.93 0.52 -3.46
C HIS A 47 -4.35 -0.36 -2.27
N ASP A 48 -3.66 -1.45 -1.98
CA ASP A 48 -4.05 -2.48 -1.00
C ASP A 48 -2.88 -2.92 -0.09
N LEU A 49 -3.19 -3.72 0.93
CA LEU A 49 -2.23 -4.22 1.91
C LEU A 49 -1.12 -5.08 1.30
N LYS A 50 -1.37 -5.72 0.17
CA LYS A 50 -0.42 -6.55 -0.57
C LYS A 50 0.42 -5.72 -1.55
N HIS A 51 0.15 -4.42 -1.67
CA HIS A 51 0.79 -3.50 -2.62
C HIS A 51 0.67 -3.97 -4.08
N THR A 52 -0.48 -4.48 -4.47
CA THR A 52 -0.66 -4.99 -5.84
C THR A 52 -0.66 -3.88 -6.89
N GLY A 53 -1.00 -2.65 -6.51
CA GLY A 53 -1.16 -1.52 -7.42
C GLY A 53 -2.35 -1.69 -8.38
N ARG A 54 -3.24 -2.65 -8.12
CA ARG A 54 -4.41 -2.92 -8.94
C ARG A 54 -5.56 -1.97 -8.62
N SER A 55 -6.15 -1.39 -9.66
CA SER A 55 -7.43 -0.68 -9.59
C SER A 55 -8.52 -1.54 -10.21
N ALA A 56 -9.71 -1.54 -9.62
CA ALA A 56 -10.89 -2.25 -10.13
C ALA A 56 -11.53 -1.58 -11.36
N TYR A 57 -11.04 -0.40 -11.78
CA TYR A 57 -11.68 0.42 -12.80
C TYR A 57 -11.15 0.13 -14.19
N HIS A 58 -12.08 0.08 -15.16
CA HIS A 58 -11.82 -0.13 -16.59
C HIS A 58 -11.82 1.19 -17.35
N ASP A 59 -11.25 1.16 -18.57
CA ASP A 59 -11.36 2.27 -19.54
C ASP A 59 -10.88 3.63 -18.99
N VAL A 60 -9.78 3.54 -18.22
CA VAL A 60 -9.12 4.71 -17.61
C VAL A 60 -8.31 5.45 -18.68
N HIS A 61 -8.45 6.78 -18.73
CA HIS A 61 -7.79 7.66 -19.66
C HIS A 61 -7.06 8.80 -18.97
N ILE A 62 -6.01 9.33 -19.62
CA ILE A 62 -5.26 10.49 -19.14
C ILE A 62 -5.22 11.61 -20.18
N ASN A 63 -6.14 11.61 -21.14
CA ASN A 63 -6.13 12.52 -22.30
C ASN A 63 -6.60 13.95 -22.00
N LYS A 64 -7.24 14.19 -20.85
CA LYS A 64 -7.76 15.49 -20.46
C LYS A 64 -7.36 15.85 -19.03
N LEU A 65 -6.74 17.01 -18.86
CA LEU A 65 -6.56 17.61 -17.54
C LEU A 65 -7.93 18.05 -17.00
N LYS A 66 -8.34 17.49 -15.88
CA LYS A 66 -9.56 17.92 -15.17
C LYS A 66 -9.27 19.14 -14.31
N TRP A 67 -8.24 19.06 -13.49
CA TRP A 67 -7.79 20.14 -12.63
C TRP A 67 -6.36 19.90 -12.14
N HIS A 68 -5.76 20.92 -11.55
CA HIS A 68 -4.58 20.81 -10.72
C HIS A 68 -4.71 21.73 -9.51
N SER A 69 -4.09 21.35 -8.39
CA SER A 69 -3.99 22.15 -7.17
C SER A 69 -2.54 22.33 -6.80
N ILE A 70 -2.21 23.51 -6.23
CA ILE A 70 -0.85 23.90 -5.90
C ILE A 70 -0.64 23.70 -4.40
N THR A 71 0.44 22.99 -4.02
CA THR A 71 0.98 22.93 -2.66
C THR A 71 2.08 23.97 -2.45
N GLY A 72 2.63 24.08 -1.26
CA GLY A 72 3.73 25.04 -0.97
C GLY A 72 5.12 24.56 -1.38
N SER A 73 5.28 23.27 -1.73
CA SER A 73 6.54 22.64 -2.15
C SER A 73 6.28 21.32 -2.92
N GLU A 74 7.32 20.55 -3.17
CA GLU A 74 7.29 19.31 -3.95
C GLU A 74 6.34 18.26 -3.38
N ILE A 75 5.74 17.47 -4.26
CA ILE A 75 4.93 16.30 -3.90
C ILE A 75 5.71 15.04 -4.31
N TRP A 76 6.26 14.36 -3.31
CA TRP A 76 6.94 13.06 -3.46
C TRP A 76 6.03 11.90 -3.09
N SER A 77 5.08 12.18 -2.18
CA SER A 77 4.09 11.18 -1.76
C SER A 77 3.16 10.83 -2.92
N SER A 78 2.63 9.63 -2.89
CA SER A 78 1.55 9.25 -3.79
C SER A 78 0.21 9.82 -3.30
N PRO A 79 -0.67 10.34 -4.17
CA PRO A 79 -2.03 10.64 -3.77
C PRO A 79 -2.75 9.33 -3.42
N ILE A 80 -3.69 9.43 -2.49
CA ILE A 80 -4.62 8.34 -2.17
C ILE A 80 -6.05 8.86 -2.26
N VAL A 81 -7.00 7.96 -2.47
CA VAL A 81 -8.43 8.26 -2.56
C VAL A 81 -9.14 7.54 -1.42
N GLY A 82 -9.72 8.31 -0.52
CA GLY A 82 -10.50 7.78 0.60
C GLY A 82 -11.88 7.27 0.18
N PRO A 83 -12.60 6.58 1.08
CA PRO A 83 -13.91 5.97 0.77
C PRO A 83 -15.01 6.99 0.44
N ASP A 84 -14.82 8.25 0.76
CA ASP A 84 -15.70 9.38 0.41
C ASP A 84 -15.24 10.14 -0.84
N ASN A 85 -14.33 9.56 -1.63
CA ASN A 85 -13.64 10.17 -2.77
C ASN A 85 -12.81 11.42 -2.43
N THR A 86 -12.47 11.66 -1.17
CA THR A 86 -11.51 12.69 -0.78
C THR A 86 -10.11 12.27 -1.21
N ILE A 87 -9.40 13.15 -1.89
CA ILE A 87 -8.03 12.93 -2.33
C ILE A 87 -7.08 13.49 -1.26
N TYR A 88 -6.21 12.63 -0.72
CA TYR A 88 -5.20 13.04 0.26
C TYR A 88 -3.81 12.98 -0.37
N VAL A 89 -2.99 13.99 -0.05
CA VAL A 89 -1.57 14.04 -0.48
C VAL A 89 -0.76 14.78 0.56
N SER A 90 0.48 14.37 0.77
CA SER A 90 1.44 15.08 1.60
C SER A 90 2.50 15.78 0.74
N SER A 91 3.00 16.92 1.24
CA SER A 91 3.98 17.76 0.54
C SER A 91 5.20 18.03 1.43
N THR A 92 6.33 18.29 0.80
CA THR A 92 7.57 18.71 1.49
C THR A 92 7.48 20.12 2.08
N ASP A 93 6.34 20.85 1.91
CA ASP A 93 6.04 22.06 2.67
C ASP A 93 5.60 21.80 4.12
N GLY A 94 5.47 20.51 4.48
CA GLY A 94 5.05 20.06 5.80
C GLY A 94 3.55 19.99 6.00
N ASN A 95 2.76 20.07 4.93
CA ASN A 95 1.31 19.93 4.99
C ASN A 95 0.84 18.59 4.41
N ILE A 96 -0.17 18.02 5.04
CA ILE A 96 -1.07 17.05 4.41
C ILE A 96 -2.31 17.81 3.94
N PHE A 97 -2.70 17.58 2.71
CA PHE A 97 -3.86 18.20 2.06
C PHE A 97 -4.96 17.17 1.84
N ALA A 98 -6.21 17.62 1.94
CA ALA A 98 -7.39 16.91 1.52
C ALA A 98 -8.14 17.75 0.47
N TYR A 99 -8.43 17.15 -0.67
CA TYR A 99 -9.15 17.80 -1.78
C TYR A 99 -10.46 17.07 -2.06
N ASN A 100 -11.47 17.81 -2.48
CA ASN A 100 -12.66 17.25 -3.09
C ASN A 100 -12.35 16.71 -4.50
N PRO A 101 -13.19 15.82 -5.08
CA PRO A 101 -12.99 15.28 -6.44
C PRO A 101 -12.92 16.35 -7.55
N ASP A 102 -13.46 17.55 -7.30
CA ASP A 102 -13.39 18.70 -8.22
C ASP A 102 -12.11 19.54 -8.10
N GLY A 103 -11.19 19.15 -7.20
CA GLY A 103 -9.92 19.82 -6.95
C GLY A 103 -9.98 20.98 -5.96
N THR A 104 -11.14 21.29 -5.40
CA THR A 104 -11.25 22.29 -4.33
C THR A 104 -10.66 21.75 -3.04
N GLU A 105 -9.89 22.57 -2.34
CA GLU A 105 -9.31 22.17 -1.05
C GLU A 105 -10.43 22.01 -0.01
N LYS A 106 -10.44 20.86 0.66
CA LYS A 106 -11.34 20.55 1.78
C LYS A 106 -10.75 21.05 3.10
N TRP A 107 -9.47 20.72 3.31
CA TRP A 107 -8.65 21.20 4.44
C TRP A 107 -7.17 20.87 4.18
N HIS A 108 -6.29 21.50 4.94
CA HIS A 108 -4.91 21.04 5.13
C HIS A 108 -4.54 21.07 6.62
N TYR A 109 -3.55 20.22 6.99
CA TYR A 109 -2.99 20.19 8.34
C TYR A 109 -1.47 20.31 8.28
N ARG A 110 -0.93 21.29 9.04
CA ARG A 110 0.51 21.55 9.09
C ARG A 110 1.17 20.69 10.17
N THR A 111 2.06 19.78 9.78
CA THR A 111 2.81 18.88 10.69
C THR A 111 4.05 19.53 11.28
N GLY A 112 4.58 20.56 10.62
CA GLY A 112 5.74 21.35 11.07
C GLY A 112 7.07 20.95 10.45
N ASP A 113 7.14 19.92 9.60
CA ASP A 113 8.33 19.51 8.85
C ASP A 113 7.93 18.73 7.58
N GLU A 114 8.88 18.52 6.68
CA GLU A 114 8.67 17.86 5.38
C GLU A 114 7.99 16.49 5.51
N LEU A 115 7.07 16.22 4.57
CA LEU A 115 6.38 14.94 4.44
C LEU A 115 6.73 14.28 3.10
N TYR A 116 7.29 13.07 3.18
CA TYR A 116 7.59 12.19 2.05
C TYR A 116 6.70 10.95 2.03
N SER A 117 6.20 10.57 3.19
CA SER A 117 5.31 9.43 3.41
C SER A 117 3.97 9.65 2.69
N THR A 118 3.49 8.64 1.97
CA THR A 118 2.12 8.60 1.46
C THR A 118 1.16 8.40 2.62
N PRO A 119 0.07 9.17 2.74
CA PRO A 119 -0.94 8.93 3.75
C PRO A 119 -1.64 7.57 3.57
N VAL A 120 -2.27 7.07 4.63
CA VAL A 120 -3.21 5.94 4.56
C VAL A 120 -4.50 6.30 5.29
N VAL A 121 -5.65 5.87 4.75
CA VAL A 121 -6.97 6.09 5.35
C VAL A 121 -7.52 4.78 5.91
N ALA A 122 -7.83 4.76 7.19
CA ALA A 122 -8.51 3.64 7.84
C ALA A 122 -10.01 3.63 7.49
N ALA A 123 -10.69 2.51 7.75
CA ALA A 123 -12.12 2.35 7.50
C ALA A 123 -13.02 3.34 8.32
N ASP A 124 -12.54 3.82 9.47
CA ASP A 124 -13.20 4.86 10.25
C ASP A 124 -12.91 6.29 9.73
N GLY A 125 -12.19 6.41 8.61
CA GLY A 125 -11.77 7.67 8.00
C GLY A 125 -10.56 8.33 8.67
N THR A 126 -9.94 7.71 9.67
CA THR A 126 -8.71 8.23 10.29
C THR A 126 -7.56 8.20 9.28
N ILE A 127 -6.85 9.32 9.13
CA ILE A 127 -5.73 9.46 8.22
C ILE A 127 -4.43 9.35 9.01
N TYR A 128 -3.52 8.47 8.59
CA TYR A 128 -2.18 8.33 9.18
C TYR A 128 -1.11 8.77 8.19
N VAL A 129 -0.10 9.52 8.68
CA VAL A 129 1.04 9.97 7.86
C VAL A 129 2.29 10.11 8.71
N GLY A 130 3.42 9.67 8.18
CA GLY A 130 4.74 9.84 8.78
C GLY A 130 5.42 11.15 8.35
N GLY A 131 6.24 11.74 9.22
CA GLY A 131 6.93 12.99 8.93
C GLY A 131 8.44 12.94 9.26
N LYS A 132 9.20 13.82 8.61
CA LYS A 132 10.64 14.03 8.90
C LYS A 132 10.87 14.55 10.32
N ASN A 133 9.86 15.17 10.93
CA ASN A 133 9.85 15.58 12.34
C ASN A 133 9.80 14.40 13.34
N LYS A 134 10.01 13.18 12.85
CA LYS A 134 10.09 11.95 13.66
C LYS A 134 8.77 11.55 14.31
N LYS A 135 7.64 11.92 13.70
CA LYS A 135 6.31 11.63 14.22
C LYS A 135 5.47 10.87 13.20
N LEU A 136 4.63 9.98 13.73
CA LEU A 136 3.46 9.46 13.05
C LEU A 136 2.25 10.26 13.57
N PHE A 137 1.48 10.81 12.64
CA PHE A 137 0.27 11.59 12.93
C PHE A 137 -0.96 10.74 12.62
N ALA A 138 -1.99 10.87 13.44
CA ALA A 138 -3.35 10.41 13.17
C ALA A 138 -4.28 11.62 13.15
N LEU A 139 -4.98 11.81 12.03
CA LEU A 139 -5.92 12.92 11.83
C LEU A 139 -7.33 12.36 11.68
N THR A 140 -8.31 13.14 12.12
CA THR A 140 -9.72 12.88 11.84
C THR A 140 -10.06 13.20 10.39
N PRO A 141 -11.19 12.71 9.83
CA PRO A 141 -11.62 13.04 8.46
C PRO A 141 -11.80 14.54 8.18
N ASP A 142 -12.00 15.35 9.22
CA ASP A 142 -12.10 16.81 9.14
C ASP A 142 -10.76 17.54 9.39
N GLY A 143 -9.62 16.81 9.33
CA GLY A 143 -8.28 17.37 9.38
C GLY A 143 -7.77 17.78 10.76
N LYS A 144 -8.42 17.33 11.85
CA LYS A 144 -7.96 17.62 13.21
C LYS A 144 -7.07 16.52 13.74
N ILE A 145 -6.09 16.90 14.59
CA ILE A 145 -5.22 15.91 15.23
C ILE A 145 -6.03 15.02 16.19
N LYS A 146 -5.92 13.70 16.00
CA LYS A 146 -6.47 12.69 16.90
C LYS A 146 -5.42 12.29 17.94
N TRP A 147 -4.21 12.01 17.47
CA TRP A 147 -3.02 11.79 18.26
C TRP A 147 -1.75 11.91 17.40
N MET A 148 -0.59 11.99 18.05
CA MET A 148 0.72 11.85 17.42
C MET A 148 1.59 10.92 18.27
N TYR A 149 2.41 10.10 17.60
CA TYR A 149 3.39 9.22 18.22
C TYR A 149 4.80 9.62 17.80
N PHE A 150 5.72 9.75 18.76
CA PHE A 150 7.13 10.03 18.49
C PHE A 150 7.85 8.73 18.13
N VAL A 151 8.23 8.58 16.85
CA VAL A 151 8.85 7.37 16.31
C VAL A 151 10.35 7.28 16.64
N GLY A 152 10.99 8.41 16.94
CA GLY A 152 12.42 8.45 17.31
C GLY A 152 13.34 8.87 16.17
N SER A 153 12.98 8.64 14.92
CA SER A 153 13.70 9.09 13.73
C SER A 153 12.76 9.47 12.61
N GLU A 154 13.31 9.99 11.50
CA GLU A 154 12.55 10.41 10.32
C GLU A 154 11.74 9.25 9.74
N VAL A 155 10.52 9.54 9.28
CA VAL A 155 9.60 8.59 8.67
C VAL A 155 9.39 8.96 7.21
N TYR A 156 9.98 8.18 6.32
CA TYR A 156 9.81 8.29 4.86
C TYR A 156 8.88 7.21 4.32
N SER A 157 8.87 6.05 4.97
CA SER A 157 8.02 4.91 4.63
C SER A 157 6.54 5.29 4.79
N SER A 158 5.70 4.80 3.89
CA SER A 158 4.25 4.98 4.00
C SER A 158 3.68 3.99 5.03
N PRO A 159 2.76 4.42 5.91
CA PRO A 159 2.15 3.51 6.87
C PRO A 159 1.25 2.46 6.19
N ALA A 160 1.16 1.27 6.77
CA ALA A 160 0.17 0.24 6.44
C ALA A 160 -0.69 -0.07 7.66
N ILE A 161 -1.96 -0.45 7.45
CA ILE A 161 -2.93 -0.73 8.53
C ILE A 161 -3.43 -2.16 8.40
N SER A 162 -3.15 -3.03 9.37
CA SER A 162 -3.69 -4.39 9.38
C SER A 162 -5.18 -4.43 9.74
N SER A 163 -5.80 -5.59 9.55
CA SER A 163 -7.23 -5.81 9.83
C SER A 163 -7.62 -5.58 11.30
N ASP A 164 -6.70 -5.69 12.25
CA ASP A 164 -6.91 -5.35 13.66
C ASP A 164 -6.70 -3.86 13.97
N GLY A 165 -6.41 -3.03 12.95
CA GLY A 165 -6.16 -1.60 13.05
C GLY A 165 -4.76 -1.24 13.52
N THR A 166 -3.84 -2.18 13.65
CA THR A 166 -2.43 -1.89 13.96
C THR A 166 -1.78 -1.15 12.79
N ILE A 167 -1.12 -0.04 13.07
CA ILE A 167 -0.40 0.78 12.09
C ILE A 167 1.07 0.38 12.08
N TYR A 168 1.60 -0.03 10.93
CA TYR A 168 3.01 -0.36 10.74
C TYR A 168 3.71 0.73 9.97
N VAL A 169 4.90 1.11 10.42
CA VAL A 169 5.71 2.14 9.75
C VAL A 169 7.20 1.89 9.97
N GLY A 170 7.99 2.00 8.91
CA GLY A 170 9.44 1.96 8.98
C GLY A 170 10.04 3.35 9.25
N ALA A 171 11.19 3.41 9.92
CA ALA A 171 11.85 4.66 10.22
C ALA A 171 13.37 4.60 9.95
N TRP A 172 13.99 5.76 9.85
CA TRP A 172 15.41 5.89 9.56
C TRP A 172 16.34 5.44 10.70
N ASP A 173 15.81 5.10 11.88
CA ASP A 173 16.57 4.43 12.94
C ASP A 173 16.71 2.91 12.74
N GLY A 174 16.25 2.40 11.61
CA GLY A 174 16.27 0.96 11.29
C GLY A 174 15.23 0.16 12.02
N LYS A 175 14.15 0.79 12.49
CA LYS A 175 13.07 0.06 13.15
C LYS A 175 11.78 0.06 12.36
N LEU A 176 11.11 -1.09 12.35
CA LEU A 176 9.69 -1.18 12.09
C LEU A 176 8.94 -0.98 13.40
N TYR A 177 8.00 -0.05 13.40
CA TYR A 177 7.11 0.23 14.52
C TYR A 177 5.71 -0.32 14.24
N ALA A 178 5.10 -0.96 15.23
CA ALA A 178 3.69 -1.30 15.25
C ALA A 178 3.01 -0.45 16.33
N ILE A 179 2.05 0.38 15.91
CA ILE A 179 1.34 1.33 16.75
C ILE A 179 -0.13 0.91 16.82
N ASN A 180 -0.70 0.88 18.03
CA ASN A 180 -2.12 0.63 18.23
C ASN A 180 -2.98 1.80 17.67
N PRO A 181 -4.26 1.56 17.32
CA PRO A 181 -5.16 2.62 16.83
C PRO A 181 -5.34 3.81 17.79
N ASN A 182 -5.06 3.61 19.07
CA ASN A 182 -5.10 4.67 20.09
C ASN A 182 -3.79 5.46 20.22
N GLY A 183 -2.79 5.22 19.35
CA GLY A 183 -1.52 5.93 19.35
C GLY A 183 -0.46 5.39 20.33
N THR A 184 -0.68 4.25 20.98
CA THR A 184 0.32 3.61 21.87
C THR A 184 1.18 2.61 21.11
N LEU A 185 2.45 2.47 21.49
CA LEU A 185 3.34 1.45 20.93
C LEU A 185 2.83 0.05 21.26
N LYS A 186 2.69 -0.81 20.23
CA LYS A 186 2.42 -2.24 20.38
C LYS A 186 3.74 -3.00 20.52
N TRP A 187 4.64 -2.78 19.56
CA TRP A 187 6.03 -3.29 19.56
C TRP A 187 6.88 -2.56 18.52
N SER A 188 8.20 -2.76 18.56
CA SER A 188 9.12 -2.37 17.49
C SER A 188 10.13 -3.48 17.23
N TYR A 189 10.56 -3.60 15.96
CA TYR A 189 11.57 -4.55 15.52
C TYR A 189 12.76 -3.81 14.89
N SER A 190 13.99 -4.11 15.30
CA SER A 190 15.20 -3.46 14.80
C SER A 190 15.88 -4.29 13.71
N THR A 191 16.23 -3.63 12.60
CA THR A 191 17.11 -4.12 11.56
C THR A 191 18.56 -3.64 11.79
N ALA A 192 19.50 -4.03 10.92
CA ALA A 192 20.89 -3.61 11.06
C ALA A 192 21.21 -2.25 10.37
N ALA A 193 20.27 -1.72 9.58
CA ALA A 193 20.38 -0.40 8.93
C ALA A 193 19.00 0.25 8.76
N ASN A 194 18.94 1.41 8.14
CA ASN A 194 17.73 2.21 7.99
C ASN A 194 16.62 1.47 7.23
N ILE A 195 15.36 1.77 7.56
CA ILE A 195 14.21 1.52 6.72
C ILE A 195 13.85 2.87 6.10
N LEU A 196 14.36 3.12 4.88
CA LEU A 196 14.23 4.44 4.26
C LEU A 196 12.85 4.60 3.62
N SER A 197 12.65 4.03 2.45
CA SER A 197 11.41 4.22 1.65
C SER A 197 10.58 2.95 1.51
N SER A 198 11.10 1.79 1.92
CA SER A 198 10.32 0.55 1.87
C SER A 198 9.12 0.62 2.80
N SER A 199 7.93 0.69 2.21
CA SER A 199 6.66 0.67 2.93
C SER A 199 6.25 -0.77 3.24
N PRO A 200 5.67 -1.04 4.43
CA PRO A 200 5.28 -2.39 4.82
C PRO A 200 4.11 -2.91 3.99
N ALA A 201 4.23 -4.13 3.45
CA ALA A 201 3.10 -4.90 2.91
C ALA A 201 2.66 -5.96 3.93
N ILE A 202 1.38 -6.34 3.91
CA ILE A 202 0.79 -7.26 4.88
C ILE A 202 0.03 -8.35 4.11
N ASP A 203 0.31 -9.62 4.41
CA ASP A 203 -0.44 -10.73 3.84
C ASP A 203 -1.72 -11.07 4.65
N ASP A 204 -2.48 -12.04 4.14
CA ASP A 204 -3.74 -12.48 4.76
C ASP A 204 -3.54 -13.15 6.13
N ASP A 205 -2.33 -13.62 6.45
CA ASP A 205 -1.96 -14.20 7.75
C ASP A 205 -1.45 -13.12 8.73
N GLY A 206 -1.45 -11.83 8.32
CA GLY A 206 -0.98 -10.71 9.12
C GLY A 206 0.54 -10.64 9.26
N ILE A 207 1.29 -11.29 8.37
CA ILE A 207 2.75 -11.17 8.31
C ILE A 207 3.10 -9.86 7.60
N VAL A 208 3.99 -9.10 8.19
CA VAL A 208 4.44 -7.80 7.71
C VAL A 208 5.79 -7.95 7.01
N TYR A 209 5.85 -7.51 5.76
CA TYR A 209 7.05 -7.58 4.91
C TYR A 209 7.58 -6.19 4.62
N PHE A 210 8.89 -5.99 4.70
CA PHE A 210 9.55 -4.72 4.39
C PHE A 210 11.03 -4.91 4.08
N GLY A 211 11.58 -4.02 3.25
CA GLY A 211 12.99 -3.96 2.92
C GLY A 211 13.78 -3.06 3.88
N SER A 212 15.09 -3.29 3.97
CA SER A 212 16.02 -2.46 4.73
C SER A 212 17.28 -2.16 3.92
N GLU A 213 17.93 -1.04 4.22
CA GLU A 213 19.23 -0.70 3.65
C GLU A 213 20.37 -1.67 4.08
N ASP A 214 20.11 -2.60 5.03
CA ASP A 214 21.04 -3.68 5.34
C ASP A 214 21.04 -4.79 4.27
N GLY A 215 20.23 -4.64 3.22
CA GLY A 215 20.12 -5.57 2.10
C GLY A 215 19.22 -6.76 2.37
N ARG A 216 18.40 -6.71 3.41
CA ARG A 216 17.45 -7.77 3.74
C ARG A 216 16.01 -7.33 3.53
N LEU A 217 15.23 -8.26 3.00
CA LEU A 217 13.79 -8.31 3.14
C LEU A 217 13.46 -9.08 4.42
N TYR A 218 12.58 -8.53 5.23
CA TYR A 218 12.14 -9.10 6.49
C TYR A 218 10.68 -9.53 6.41
N ALA A 219 10.36 -10.62 7.10
CA ALA A 219 9.00 -11.09 7.38
C ALA A 219 8.80 -11.16 8.90
N ILE A 220 7.91 -10.34 9.44
CA ILE A 220 7.67 -10.19 10.88
C ILE A 220 6.21 -10.54 11.18
N SER A 221 5.95 -11.31 12.23
CA SER A 221 4.58 -11.62 12.66
C SER A 221 3.89 -10.40 13.30
N SER A 222 2.56 -10.46 13.43
CA SER A 222 1.74 -9.45 14.12
C SER A 222 2.13 -9.20 15.58
N GLU A 223 2.90 -10.13 16.21
CA GLU A 223 3.47 -10.00 17.56
C GLU A 223 4.92 -9.46 17.57
N GLY A 224 5.46 -9.02 16.43
CA GLY A 224 6.81 -8.45 16.33
C GLY A 224 7.93 -9.48 16.30
N ARG A 225 7.65 -10.74 15.99
CA ARG A 225 8.66 -11.82 15.92
C ARG A 225 9.07 -12.08 14.48
N ILE A 226 10.39 -12.20 14.25
CA ILE A 226 10.89 -12.57 12.93
C ILE A 226 10.43 -13.99 12.54
N LYS A 227 9.86 -14.11 11.35
CA LYS A 227 9.54 -15.40 10.72
C LYS A 227 10.69 -15.89 9.86
N TRP A 228 11.20 -14.99 9.00
CA TRP A 228 12.35 -15.23 8.14
C TRP A 228 12.89 -13.91 7.59
N SER A 229 14.06 -13.94 6.97
CA SER A 229 14.59 -12.85 6.17
C SER A 229 15.31 -13.39 4.94
N PHE A 230 15.32 -12.61 3.86
CA PHE A 230 16.04 -12.92 2.61
C PHE A 230 17.08 -11.84 2.32
N MET A 231 18.31 -12.23 1.97
CA MET A 231 19.42 -11.32 1.71
C MET A 231 19.57 -11.07 0.20
N THR A 232 19.48 -9.81 -0.23
CA THR A 232 19.75 -9.36 -1.61
C THR A 232 21.18 -8.86 -1.81
N MET A 233 21.96 -8.70 -0.73
CA MET A 233 23.33 -8.21 -0.67
C MET A 233 23.52 -6.70 -0.93
N THR A 234 22.46 -5.97 -1.25
CA THR A 234 22.47 -4.51 -1.45
C THR A 234 21.20 -3.89 -0.91
N LYS A 235 21.20 -2.59 -0.68
CA LYS A 235 20.05 -1.83 -0.14
C LYS A 235 18.74 -2.16 -0.86
N ILE A 236 17.67 -2.18 -0.08
CA ILE A 236 16.30 -2.35 -0.54
C ILE A 236 15.51 -1.10 -0.16
N ASP A 237 15.24 -0.24 -1.15
CA ASP A 237 14.37 0.93 -1.03
C ASP A 237 12.98 0.66 -1.62
N SER A 238 12.86 -0.31 -2.52
CA SER A 238 11.60 -0.83 -3.04
C SER A 238 10.72 -1.37 -1.91
N SER A 239 9.40 -1.18 -2.00
CA SER A 239 8.46 -1.87 -1.13
C SER A 239 8.11 -3.25 -1.70
N PRO A 240 7.84 -4.25 -0.86
CA PRO A 240 7.41 -5.56 -1.33
C PRO A 240 5.98 -5.53 -1.86
N SER A 241 5.66 -6.39 -2.84
CA SER A 241 4.31 -6.67 -3.32
C SER A 241 4.02 -8.16 -3.24
N ILE A 242 2.77 -8.53 -2.95
CA ILE A 242 2.38 -9.92 -2.70
C ILE A 242 1.26 -10.29 -3.65
N SER A 243 1.45 -11.36 -4.44
CA SER A 243 0.40 -11.90 -5.31
C SER A 243 -0.62 -12.73 -4.52
N ASP A 244 -1.76 -13.02 -5.14
CA ASP A 244 -2.86 -13.77 -4.52
C ASP A 244 -2.46 -15.22 -4.15
N ASP A 245 -1.49 -15.81 -4.84
CA ASP A 245 -0.91 -17.14 -4.54
C ASP A 245 0.21 -17.09 -3.49
N GLY A 246 0.60 -15.90 -3.02
CA GLY A 246 1.58 -15.70 -1.95
C GLY A 246 3.03 -15.61 -2.44
N ILE A 247 3.25 -15.26 -3.71
CA ILE A 247 4.59 -14.91 -4.18
C ILE A 247 4.84 -13.43 -3.89
N LEU A 248 5.96 -13.16 -3.25
CA LEU A 248 6.40 -11.84 -2.87
C LEU A 248 7.46 -11.34 -3.87
N TYR A 249 7.25 -10.14 -4.41
CA TYR A 249 8.18 -9.49 -5.34
C TYR A 249 8.86 -8.30 -4.68
N ILE A 250 10.16 -8.14 -4.93
CA ILE A 250 10.97 -7.05 -4.35
C ILE A 250 12.11 -6.65 -5.29
N GLY A 251 12.26 -5.35 -5.54
CA GLY A 251 13.39 -4.78 -6.25
C GLY A 251 14.54 -4.46 -5.30
N SER A 252 15.77 -4.40 -5.84
CA SER A 252 16.96 -4.06 -5.05
C SER A 252 17.94 -3.18 -5.84
N HIS A 253 18.84 -2.49 -5.14
CA HIS A 253 19.88 -1.65 -5.74
C HIS A 253 20.87 -2.42 -6.61
N ASN A 254 20.96 -3.75 -6.49
CA ASN A 254 21.79 -4.56 -7.39
C ASN A 254 21.18 -4.74 -8.79
N GLY A 255 20.02 -4.12 -9.04
CA GLY A 255 19.33 -4.21 -10.33
C GLY A 255 18.57 -5.51 -10.55
N LYS A 256 18.33 -6.30 -9.50
CA LYS A 256 17.54 -7.53 -9.59
C LYS A 256 16.16 -7.35 -9.00
N LEU A 257 15.17 -7.94 -9.68
CA LEU A 257 13.85 -8.22 -9.14
C LEU A 257 13.84 -9.67 -8.64
N TYR A 258 13.40 -9.88 -7.42
CA TYR A 258 13.31 -11.18 -6.78
C TYR A 258 11.85 -11.59 -6.61
N ALA A 259 11.56 -12.88 -6.84
CA ALA A 259 10.29 -13.52 -6.49
C ALA A 259 10.54 -14.58 -5.41
N LEU A 260 9.85 -14.45 -4.28
CA LEU A 260 10.03 -15.29 -3.10
C LEU A 260 8.71 -15.94 -2.69
N ASP A 261 8.74 -17.20 -2.34
CA ASP A 261 7.58 -17.92 -1.77
C ASP A 261 7.43 -17.55 -0.28
N SER A 262 6.45 -16.67 0.03
CA SER A 262 6.19 -16.20 1.38
C SER A 262 5.79 -17.32 2.34
N LYS A 263 5.06 -18.32 1.84
CA LYS A 263 4.56 -19.48 2.59
C LYS A 263 5.66 -20.50 2.87
N ASN A 264 6.75 -20.46 2.09
CA ASN A 264 7.92 -21.36 2.23
C ASN A 264 9.16 -20.61 2.75
N LYS A 265 8.99 -19.80 3.80
CA LYS A 265 10.06 -19.06 4.51
C LYS A 265 10.90 -18.17 3.59
N GLY A 266 10.28 -17.55 2.59
CA GLY A 266 10.95 -16.66 1.66
C GLY A 266 11.92 -17.38 0.71
N LYS A 267 11.66 -18.65 0.38
CA LYS A 267 12.46 -19.39 -0.60
C LYS A 267 12.42 -18.68 -1.96
N LEU A 268 13.60 -18.45 -2.54
CA LEU A 268 13.73 -17.90 -3.87
C LEU A 268 13.03 -18.80 -4.90
N VAL A 269 12.08 -18.22 -5.65
CA VAL A 269 11.39 -18.88 -6.77
C VAL A 269 12.16 -18.57 -8.06
N TRP A 270 12.41 -17.29 -8.32
CA TRP A 270 13.24 -16.82 -9.41
C TRP A 270 13.80 -15.41 -9.12
N GLU A 271 14.82 -15.01 -9.86
CA GLU A 271 15.32 -13.66 -9.94
C GLU A 271 15.45 -13.24 -11.41
N TYR A 272 15.19 -11.96 -11.68
CA TYR A 272 15.39 -11.35 -12.99
C TYR A 272 16.36 -10.18 -12.89
N ASN A 273 17.44 -10.20 -13.68
CA ASN A 273 18.46 -9.15 -13.67
C ASN A 273 18.08 -8.05 -14.69
N ILE A 274 17.61 -6.92 -14.21
CA ILE A 274 17.37 -5.70 -15.00
C ILE A 274 18.70 -5.00 -15.32
N GLY A 275 19.70 -5.12 -14.42
CA GLY A 275 21.00 -4.46 -14.57
C GLY A 275 21.01 -2.98 -14.18
N SER A 276 19.89 -2.45 -13.68
CA SER A 276 19.77 -1.07 -13.20
C SER A 276 19.01 -1.03 -11.88
N ARG A 277 19.39 -0.11 -10.98
CA ARG A 277 18.79 0.06 -9.64
C ARG A 277 17.26 0.13 -9.72
N ILE A 278 16.60 -0.58 -8.81
CA ILE A 278 15.16 -0.64 -8.68
C ILE A 278 14.76 -0.02 -7.33
N ASP A 279 14.10 1.14 -7.39
CA ASP A 279 13.52 1.81 -6.21
C ASP A 279 11.99 1.69 -6.21
N ALA A 280 11.38 1.54 -7.38
CA ALA A 280 9.93 1.39 -7.53
C ALA A 280 9.42 0.10 -6.86
N THR A 281 8.17 0.13 -6.41
CA THR A 281 7.45 -1.05 -5.94
C THR A 281 6.89 -1.83 -7.13
N PRO A 282 7.04 -3.16 -7.21
CA PRO A 282 6.43 -3.97 -8.26
C PRO A 282 4.89 -3.86 -8.21
N ALA A 283 4.22 -3.68 -9.36
CA ALA A 283 2.78 -3.80 -9.46
C ALA A 283 2.41 -5.16 -10.06
N ILE A 284 1.26 -5.72 -9.68
CA ILE A 284 0.83 -7.07 -10.06
C ILE A 284 -0.56 -6.96 -10.68
N SER A 285 -0.72 -7.25 -11.98
CA SER A 285 -2.03 -7.28 -12.63
C SER A 285 -2.86 -8.51 -12.27
N GLY A 286 -4.14 -8.50 -12.66
CA GLY A 286 -5.05 -9.62 -12.42
C GLY A 286 -4.66 -10.93 -13.11
N ASP A 287 -3.88 -10.88 -14.19
CA ASP A 287 -3.31 -12.06 -14.87
C ASP A 287 -1.96 -12.53 -14.28
N GLY A 288 -1.52 -11.88 -13.19
CA GLY A 288 -0.26 -12.15 -12.51
C GLY A 288 0.98 -11.55 -13.18
N THR A 289 0.84 -10.73 -14.23
CA THR A 289 1.98 -10.00 -14.84
C THR A 289 2.56 -9.00 -13.82
N ILE A 290 3.88 -8.99 -13.68
CA ILE A 290 4.60 -8.10 -12.78
C ILE A 290 5.15 -6.92 -13.57
N TYR A 291 4.83 -5.70 -13.15
CA TYR A 291 5.31 -4.46 -13.75
C TYR A 291 6.27 -3.74 -12.82
N ILE A 292 7.42 -3.32 -13.34
CA ILE A 292 8.45 -2.66 -12.54
C ILE A 292 9.20 -1.61 -13.36
N GLY A 293 9.32 -0.41 -12.82
CA GLY A 293 10.17 0.66 -13.35
C GLY A 293 11.57 0.59 -12.77
N ALA A 294 12.57 1.01 -13.54
CA ALA A 294 13.95 1.07 -13.10
C ALA A 294 14.65 2.39 -13.48
N LYS A 295 15.82 2.64 -12.89
CA LYS A 295 16.56 3.88 -13.14
C LYS A 295 17.16 4.02 -14.54
N ASP A 296 17.15 2.97 -15.35
CA ASP A 296 17.52 3.01 -16.77
C ASP A 296 16.43 3.64 -17.67
N GLY A 297 15.31 4.04 -17.08
CA GLY A 297 14.18 4.63 -17.79
C GLY A 297 13.27 3.64 -18.49
N ASN A 298 13.44 2.35 -18.23
CA ASN A 298 12.57 1.31 -18.79
C ASN A 298 11.52 0.86 -17.77
N MET A 299 10.30 0.68 -18.27
CA MET A 299 9.25 -0.11 -17.65
C MET A 299 9.37 -1.55 -18.14
N TYR A 300 9.40 -2.50 -17.25
CA TYR A 300 9.49 -3.94 -17.53
C TYR A 300 8.18 -4.62 -17.16
N ALA A 301 7.72 -5.52 -18.01
CA ALA A 301 6.66 -6.46 -17.69
C ALA A 301 7.23 -7.88 -17.70
N LEU A 302 7.03 -8.61 -16.61
CA LEU A 302 7.45 -10.00 -16.49
C LEU A 302 6.25 -10.92 -16.30
N ASN A 303 6.32 -12.11 -16.87
CA ASN A 303 5.37 -13.18 -16.60
C ASN A 303 5.55 -13.70 -15.15
N PRO A 304 4.54 -14.34 -14.53
CA PRO A 304 4.65 -14.92 -13.19
C PRO A 304 5.81 -15.91 -13.01
N ASN A 305 6.28 -16.52 -14.09
CA ASN A 305 7.43 -17.44 -14.10
C ASN A 305 8.80 -16.74 -14.22
N GLY A 306 8.83 -15.39 -14.17
CA GLY A 306 10.06 -14.59 -14.23
C GLY A 306 10.60 -14.32 -15.64
N THR A 307 9.93 -14.75 -16.72
CA THR A 307 10.34 -14.45 -18.09
C THR A 307 9.87 -13.05 -18.51
N LEU A 308 10.71 -12.34 -19.26
CA LEU A 308 10.35 -11.02 -19.79
C LEU A 308 9.19 -11.13 -20.79
N LYS A 309 8.16 -10.28 -20.60
CA LYS A 309 7.02 -10.15 -21.51
C LYS A 309 7.26 -9.01 -22.51
N TRP A 310 7.63 -7.84 -22.01
CA TRP A 310 8.00 -6.67 -22.82
C TRP A 310 8.79 -5.64 -21.99
N THR A 311 9.40 -4.68 -22.67
CA THR A 311 9.97 -3.46 -22.12
C THR A 311 9.43 -2.23 -22.84
N TYR A 312 9.25 -1.12 -22.12
CA TYR A 312 8.89 0.18 -22.70
C TYR A 312 9.83 1.26 -22.17
N ASN A 313 10.54 1.96 -23.05
CA ASN A 313 11.45 3.03 -22.67
C ASN A 313 10.69 4.36 -22.56
N THR A 314 10.74 4.99 -21.36
CA THR A 314 10.14 6.30 -21.13
C THR A 314 11.09 7.45 -21.44
N GLY A 315 12.38 7.18 -21.60
CA GLY A 315 13.42 8.15 -21.89
C GLY A 315 14.11 8.76 -20.67
N ASP A 316 13.64 8.50 -19.45
CA ASP A 316 14.30 8.95 -18.20
C ASP A 316 13.90 8.02 -17.04
N THR A 317 14.63 8.13 -15.93
CA THR A 317 14.48 7.35 -14.69
C THR A 317 13.01 7.16 -14.27
N ILE A 318 12.69 5.93 -13.84
CA ILE A 318 11.41 5.59 -13.23
C ILE A 318 11.66 5.18 -11.77
N THR A 319 11.16 5.99 -10.83
CA THR A 319 11.06 5.66 -9.40
C THR A 319 9.61 5.58 -8.92
N SER A 320 8.68 6.11 -9.71
CA SER A 320 7.25 5.96 -9.53
C SER A 320 6.86 4.48 -9.63
N SER A 321 6.08 4.00 -8.68
CA SER A 321 5.47 2.66 -8.79
C SER A 321 4.27 2.71 -9.72
N ALA A 322 4.07 1.66 -10.51
CA ALA A 322 2.97 1.61 -11.46
C ALA A 322 1.63 1.34 -10.77
N THR A 323 0.55 1.87 -11.35
CA THR A 323 -0.82 1.49 -11.05
C THR A 323 -1.44 0.82 -12.27
N VAL A 324 -2.16 -0.28 -12.07
CA VAL A 324 -2.71 -1.10 -13.16
C VAL A 324 -4.24 -1.05 -13.09
N SER A 325 -4.89 -0.57 -14.16
CA SER A 325 -6.35 -0.62 -14.28
C SER A 325 -6.85 -2.03 -14.57
N ALA A 326 -8.14 -2.28 -14.38
CA ALA A 326 -8.72 -3.61 -14.55
C ALA A 326 -8.66 -4.13 -15.99
N ASP A 327 -8.50 -3.27 -17.00
CA ASP A 327 -8.21 -3.65 -18.39
C ASP A 327 -6.73 -3.95 -18.65
N GLY A 328 -5.89 -3.92 -17.59
CA GLY A 328 -4.46 -4.17 -17.65
C GLY A 328 -3.62 -3.00 -18.15
N THR A 329 -4.20 -1.80 -18.34
CA THR A 329 -3.42 -0.60 -18.68
C THR A 329 -2.56 -0.17 -17.48
N VAL A 330 -1.28 0.06 -17.74
CA VAL A 330 -0.26 0.42 -16.75
C VAL A 330 -0.03 1.93 -16.77
N PHE A 331 -0.23 2.61 -15.64
CA PHE A 331 0.02 4.03 -15.46
C PHE A 331 1.29 4.23 -14.65
N VAL A 332 2.21 5.06 -15.14
CA VAL A 332 3.50 5.31 -14.48
C VAL A 332 4.02 6.71 -14.79
N GLY A 333 4.58 7.37 -13.76
CA GLY A 333 5.30 8.63 -13.89
C GLY A 333 6.79 8.42 -14.19
N SER A 334 7.42 9.32 -14.92
CA SER A 334 8.85 9.32 -15.20
C SER A 334 9.48 10.66 -14.79
N TRP A 335 10.79 10.66 -14.56
CA TRP A 335 11.53 11.87 -14.22
C TRP A 335 11.55 12.91 -15.32
N ASN A 336 11.23 12.54 -16.56
CA ASN A 336 11.02 13.50 -17.65
C ASN A 336 9.72 14.32 -17.53
N GLY A 337 8.97 14.16 -16.44
CA GLY A 337 7.72 14.88 -16.18
C GLY A 337 6.52 14.38 -16.98
N THR A 338 6.61 13.18 -17.53
CA THR A 338 5.54 12.58 -18.35
C THR A 338 4.86 11.45 -17.60
N LEU A 339 3.53 11.45 -17.59
CA LEU A 339 2.68 10.32 -17.20
C LEU A 339 2.39 9.47 -18.42
N TYR A 340 2.67 8.18 -18.33
CA TYR A 340 2.45 7.19 -19.39
C TYR A 340 1.29 6.27 -19.03
N ALA A 341 0.48 5.91 -20.03
CA ALA A 341 -0.48 4.83 -19.99
C ALA A 341 -0.06 3.80 -21.07
N ILE A 342 0.35 2.61 -20.63
CA ILE A 342 0.92 1.55 -21.48
C ILE A 342 -0.06 0.37 -21.49
N LYS A 343 -0.36 -0.17 -22.67
CA LYS A 343 -1.27 -1.33 -22.81
C LYS A 343 -0.62 -2.62 -22.29
N PRO A 344 -1.42 -3.67 -22.00
CA PRO A 344 -0.90 -4.98 -21.55
C PRO A 344 0.08 -5.64 -22.53
N ASP A 345 0.05 -5.25 -23.81
CA ASP A 345 0.97 -5.72 -24.86
C ASP A 345 2.28 -4.92 -24.95
N GLY A 346 2.46 -3.90 -24.09
CA GLY A 346 3.64 -3.04 -24.07
C GLY A 346 3.60 -1.86 -25.04
N THR A 347 2.51 -1.68 -25.80
CA THR A 347 2.35 -0.52 -26.70
C THR A 347 1.80 0.70 -25.93
N LEU A 348 2.21 1.89 -26.34
CA LEU A 348 1.68 3.12 -25.76
C LEU A 348 0.18 3.27 -26.03
N LYS A 349 -0.62 3.49 -24.96
CA LYS A 349 -2.03 3.88 -25.07
C LYS A 349 -2.15 5.40 -25.15
N GLU A 350 -1.60 6.09 -24.16
CA GLU A 350 -1.63 7.55 -24.01
C GLU A 350 -0.39 8.02 -23.24
N LYS A 351 -0.03 9.28 -23.40
CA LYS A 351 0.94 9.96 -22.54
C LYS A 351 0.59 11.43 -22.37
N GLN A 352 0.94 11.99 -21.22
CA GLN A 352 0.78 13.41 -20.91
C GLN A 352 2.10 13.99 -20.39
N ASN A 353 2.59 15.01 -21.08
CA ASN A 353 3.69 15.82 -20.57
C ASN A 353 3.11 16.80 -19.54
N ILE A 354 3.18 16.40 -18.26
CA ILE A 354 2.55 17.12 -17.16
C ILE A 354 3.38 18.35 -16.77
N SER A 355 4.68 18.15 -16.65
CA SER A 355 5.62 19.10 -16.07
C SER A 355 6.99 19.01 -16.75
N ARG A 356 7.85 20.01 -16.51
CA ARG A 356 9.30 19.92 -16.78
C ARG A 356 10.06 19.30 -15.62
N PHE A 357 9.39 19.00 -14.53
CA PHE A 357 9.91 18.44 -13.29
C PHE A 357 9.49 16.98 -13.13
N SER A 358 10.20 16.26 -12.28
CA SER A 358 10.03 14.81 -12.14
C SER A 358 8.67 14.41 -11.56
N LEU A 359 8.15 13.29 -12.03
CA LEU A 359 7.03 12.59 -11.41
C LEU A 359 7.58 11.43 -10.57
N LEU A 360 7.76 11.69 -9.27
CA LEU A 360 8.26 10.71 -8.29
C LEU A 360 7.11 9.94 -7.64
N SER A 361 5.96 10.60 -7.55
CA SER A 361 4.70 10.09 -7.03
C SER A 361 4.18 8.92 -7.88
N SER A 362 3.59 7.92 -7.25
CA SER A 362 2.86 6.85 -7.95
C SER A 362 1.43 7.32 -8.26
N PRO A 363 0.87 6.98 -9.44
CA PRO A 363 -0.50 7.34 -9.77
C PRO A 363 -1.52 6.67 -8.86
N ALA A 364 -2.64 7.36 -8.56
CA ALA A 364 -3.83 6.76 -7.95
C ALA A 364 -5.02 6.90 -8.90
N ILE A 365 -5.95 5.93 -8.87
CA ILE A 365 -7.14 5.91 -9.73
C ILE A 365 -8.39 5.85 -8.85
N ASP A 366 -9.34 6.78 -9.04
CA ASP A 366 -10.62 6.78 -8.33
C ASP A 366 -11.70 5.94 -9.03
N SER A 367 -12.86 5.81 -8.40
CA SER A 367 -14.04 5.09 -8.90
C SER A 367 -14.65 5.64 -10.20
N HIS A 368 -14.22 6.82 -10.62
CA HIS A 368 -14.67 7.48 -11.84
C HIS A 368 -13.63 7.40 -12.96
N GLY A 369 -12.52 6.66 -12.74
CA GLY A 369 -11.40 6.54 -13.67
C GLY A 369 -10.55 7.82 -13.77
N THR A 370 -10.59 8.70 -12.77
CA THR A 370 -9.69 9.85 -12.68
C THR A 370 -8.34 9.38 -12.14
N VAL A 371 -7.27 9.76 -12.83
CA VAL A 371 -5.89 9.47 -12.44
C VAL A 371 -5.29 10.69 -11.76
N TYR A 372 -4.86 10.52 -10.52
CA TYR A 372 -4.19 11.55 -9.73
C TYR A 372 -2.69 11.28 -9.67
N ILE A 373 -1.87 12.34 -9.76
CA ILE A 373 -0.42 12.23 -9.64
C ILE A 373 0.19 13.53 -9.09
N GLY A 374 1.10 13.40 -8.15
CA GLY A 374 1.90 14.51 -7.63
C GLY A 374 3.15 14.77 -8.48
N SER A 375 3.64 16.00 -8.46
CA SER A 375 4.85 16.41 -9.18
C SER A 375 5.76 17.27 -8.31
N THR A 376 7.05 17.26 -8.62
CA THR A 376 8.03 18.14 -7.98
C THR A 376 7.92 19.60 -8.45
N ASP A 377 6.95 19.93 -9.31
CA ASP A 377 6.55 21.31 -9.62
C ASP A 377 5.50 21.87 -8.64
N TRP A 378 5.31 21.20 -7.49
CA TRP A 378 4.43 21.60 -6.38
C TRP A 378 2.94 21.43 -6.66
N LYS A 379 2.58 20.58 -7.63
CA LYS A 379 1.18 20.39 -8.01
C LYS A 379 0.73 18.95 -7.90
N LEU A 380 -0.51 18.81 -7.48
CA LEU A 380 -1.31 17.62 -7.65
C LEU A 380 -2.15 17.77 -8.92
N TYR A 381 -2.09 16.81 -9.82
CA TYR A 381 -2.82 16.79 -11.07
C TYR A 381 -3.88 15.70 -11.09
N ALA A 382 -5.02 15.98 -11.71
CA ALA A 382 -6.09 15.05 -11.98
C ALA A 382 -6.37 14.97 -13.48
N TYR A 383 -6.26 13.77 -14.04
CA TYR A 383 -6.51 13.49 -15.45
C TYR A 383 -7.66 12.51 -15.62
N GLY A 384 -8.36 12.57 -16.75
CA GLY A 384 -9.45 11.65 -17.06
C GLY A 384 -9.99 11.86 -18.48
N LYS A 385 -11.25 11.44 -18.71
CA LYS A 385 -12.01 11.68 -19.93
C LYS A 385 -12.54 13.10 -20.01
#